data_781f0d9603be2eb8d25149611bf52509
#
_entry.id   781f0d9603be2eb8d25149611bf52509
#
_cell.length_a   1.000
_cell.length_b   1.000
_cell.length_c   1.000
_cell.angle_alpha   90.00
_cell.angle_beta   90.00
_cell.angle_gamma   90.00
#
_symmetry.space_group_name_H-M   'P 1'
#
loop_
_entity.id
_entity.type
_entity.pdbx_description
1 polymer ?
#
loop_
_entity_poly.entity_id
_entity_poly.type
_entity_poly.pdbx_seq_one_letter_code
_entity_poly.pdbx_strand_id
1 'polypeptide(L)'
;MTQDEVKEFVKSLLGTPERRRFLLGIGMLLFLAVYVSGLICQIMEDAGTASLNPIFCLATAMFSLQGWKTTSFVLLLFAALGAVIVFQGKQDTLAGTDTERNFFYSSLGTYGTAGYMPDRERSQVLKEDRQTRDVDGIILGQDLKWDTIISLPKDSRLNRNIAVCGSQGSMKSRAFARNMILQCVRRGESMFLTDPKSELYEDTAAYLKEQGYTVRQWNLISLDHSDAWDCLAEIDGGGLIDTFVDVVIRNTTDKFDHFYDNTEMDLLKALCLYVYHEYEEENRTFAEAYKLLINQSLEALDGIFDRLPTSHPAKGPYRLFSKAEKVKGNAVLGLGTRLQIMQNEKVQKITSYSEIDLTLPGKEKCAYFCITSDQDSTYDVLATLFVSFLCIKLVRFADSQPDR
;
A
#
# COMPACT_ATOMS: atom_id res chain seq x y z
N MET A 1 42.41 -23.32 39.67
CA MET A 1 42.38 -23.38 38.17
C MET A 1 43.58 -24.19 37.71
N THR A 2 43.34 -25.30 37.04
CA THR A 2 44.38 -26.13 36.43
C THR A 2 44.96 -25.41 35.18
N GLN A 3 46.20 -25.78 34.76
CA GLN A 3 46.79 -25.17 33.54
C GLN A 3 45.92 -25.29 32.30
N ASP A 4 45.09 -26.32 32.22
CA ASP A 4 44.18 -26.55 31.07
C ASP A 4 42.92 -25.64 31.16
N GLU A 5 42.38 -25.38 32.36
CA GLU A 5 41.29 -24.42 32.55
C GLU A 5 41.71 -22.99 32.19
N VAL A 6 42.96 -22.62 32.50
CA VAL A 6 43.53 -21.32 32.12
C VAL A 6 43.69 -21.20 30.61
N LYS A 7 44.13 -22.28 29.92
CA LYS A 7 44.26 -22.31 28.46
C LYS A 7 42.89 -22.24 27.75
N GLU A 8 41.86 -22.92 28.24
CA GLU A 8 40.50 -22.82 27.70
C GLU A 8 39.91 -21.46 27.92
N PHE A 9 40.08 -20.87 29.09
CA PHE A 9 39.63 -19.50 29.39
C PHE A 9 40.31 -18.46 28.49
N VAL A 10 41.61 -18.55 28.28
CA VAL A 10 42.36 -17.69 27.35
C VAL A 10 41.90 -17.90 25.91
N LYS A 11 41.63 -19.14 25.49
CA LYS A 11 41.13 -19.43 24.17
C LYS A 11 39.72 -18.94 23.95
N SER A 12 38.85 -18.93 24.97
CA SER A 12 37.51 -18.36 24.90
C SER A 12 37.52 -16.83 24.82
N LEU A 13 38.45 -16.18 25.52
CA LEU A 13 38.68 -14.72 25.51
C LEU A 13 39.23 -14.22 24.16
N LEU A 14 40.10 -15.01 23.49
CA LEU A 14 40.80 -14.64 22.27
C LEU A 14 40.22 -15.30 21.00
N GLY A 15 39.07 -15.97 21.10
CA GLY A 15 38.58 -16.89 20.08
C GLY A 15 38.12 -16.24 18.75
N THR A 16 37.74 -14.96 18.76
CA THR A 16 37.31 -14.25 17.55
C THR A 16 38.23 -13.07 17.22
N PRO A 17 38.46 -12.75 15.92
CA PRO A 17 39.28 -11.60 15.52
C PRO A 17 38.78 -10.27 16.08
N GLU A 18 37.48 -10.11 16.26
CA GLU A 18 36.86 -8.91 16.82
C GLU A 18 37.16 -8.74 18.31
N ARG A 19 37.08 -9.81 19.11
CA ARG A 19 37.43 -9.80 20.53
C ARG A 19 38.91 -9.49 20.74
N ARG A 20 39.79 -9.98 19.89
CA ARG A 20 41.23 -9.65 19.93
C ARG A 20 41.46 -8.16 19.68
N ARG A 21 40.80 -7.58 18.67
CA ARG A 21 40.93 -6.13 18.39
C ARG A 21 40.38 -5.29 19.53
N PHE A 22 39.29 -5.71 20.14
CA PHE A 22 38.68 -5.02 21.28
C PHE A 22 39.58 -5.06 22.51
N LEU A 23 40.14 -6.22 22.85
CA LEU A 23 41.09 -6.35 23.99
C LEU A 23 42.40 -5.58 23.76
N LEU A 24 42.93 -5.58 22.53
CA LEU A 24 44.07 -4.76 22.16
C LEU A 24 43.76 -3.26 22.30
N GLY A 25 42.59 -2.83 21.90
CA GLY A 25 42.12 -1.46 22.07
C GLY A 25 42.05 -1.03 23.55
N ILE A 26 41.50 -1.88 24.40
CA ILE A 26 41.43 -1.63 25.87
C ILE A 26 42.84 -1.58 26.44
N GLY A 27 43.73 -2.51 26.09
CA GLY A 27 45.11 -2.53 26.55
C GLY A 27 45.86 -1.25 26.14
N MET A 28 45.65 -0.76 24.93
CA MET A 28 46.24 0.46 24.42
C MET A 28 45.73 1.72 25.16
N LEU A 29 44.42 1.76 25.45
CA LEU A 29 43.79 2.85 26.22
C LEU A 29 44.31 2.87 27.68
N LEU A 30 44.44 1.72 28.33
CA LEU A 30 44.98 1.61 29.66
C LEU A 30 46.45 2.08 29.71
N PHE A 31 47.26 1.63 28.76
CA PHE A 31 48.64 2.07 28.60
C PHE A 31 48.73 3.58 28.45
N LEU A 32 47.91 4.16 27.58
CA LEU A 32 47.85 5.60 27.34
C LEU A 32 47.44 6.38 28.60
N ALA A 33 46.46 5.85 29.35
CA ALA A 33 46.00 6.46 30.59
C ALA A 33 47.11 6.52 31.65
N VAL A 34 47.82 5.41 31.83
CA VAL A 34 48.96 5.34 32.80
C VAL A 34 50.10 6.26 32.33
N TYR A 35 50.40 6.28 31.05
CA TYR A 35 51.45 7.15 30.49
C TYR A 35 51.13 8.63 30.72
N VAL A 36 49.90 9.06 30.36
CA VAL A 36 49.45 10.45 30.53
C VAL A 36 49.43 10.85 32.01
N SER A 37 49.00 9.96 32.90
CA SER A 37 48.97 10.25 34.33
C SER A 37 50.36 10.43 34.91
N GLY A 38 51.35 9.63 34.46
CA GLY A 38 52.74 9.79 34.86
C GLY A 38 53.37 11.12 34.40
N LEU A 39 53.02 11.51 33.17
CA LEU A 39 53.45 12.80 32.62
C LEU A 39 52.85 13.98 33.42
N ILE A 40 51.56 13.91 33.75
CA ILE A 40 50.88 14.92 34.58
C ILE A 40 51.53 15.00 35.94
N CYS A 41 51.83 13.87 36.54
CA CYS A 41 52.47 13.82 37.87
C CYS A 41 53.84 14.50 37.85
N GLN A 42 54.68 14.24 36.85
CA GLN A 42 55.96 14.88 36.66
C GLN A 42 55.84 16.40 36.49
N ILE A 43 54.89 16.85 35.66
CA ILE A 43 54.65 18.29 35.43
C ILE A 43 54.17 18.97 36.73
N MET A 44 53.39 18.29 37.55
CA MET A 44 52.94 18.83 38.84
C MET A 44 54.08 18.91 39.92
N GLU A 45 55.08 18.03 39.83
CA GLU A 45 56.23 18.05 40.69
C GLU A 45 57.25 19.11 40.26
N ASP A 46 57.65 19.13 38.99
CA ASP A 46 58.54 20.16 38.42
C ASP A 46 58.36 20.12 36.85
N ALA A 47 57.77 21.17 36.31
CA ALA A 47 57.55 21.28 34.88
C ALA A 47 58.86 21.40 34.07
N GLY A 48 59.92 21.82 34.65
CA GLY A 48 61.22 21.98 33.99
C GLY A 48 61.99 20.68 33.80
N THR A 49 61.67 19.65 34.54
CA THR A 49 62.37 18.34 34.55
C THR A 49 61.52 17.22 33.98
N ALA A 50 60.30 17.52 33.53
CA ALA A 50 59.35 16.54 32.98
C ALA A 50 59.93 15.87 31.73
N SER A 51 59.97 14.51 31.72
CA SER A 51 60.49 13.70 30.62
C SER A 51 59.37 12.97 29.89
N LEU A 52 59.39 13.06 28.54
CA LEU A 52 58.46 12.30 27.67
C LEU A 52 58.84 10.82 27.53
N ASN A 53 59.89 10.35 28.22
CA ASN A 53 60.30 8.96 28.17
C ASN A 53 59.21 8.04 28.73
N PRO A 54 58.66 7.08 27.99
CA PRO A 54 57.55 6.24 28.42
C PRO A 54 57.87 5.43 29.69
N ILE A 55 59.11 4.95 29.83
CA ILE A 55 59.54 4.15 30.98
C ILE A 55 59.48 5.01 32.26
N PHE A 56 59.93 6.26 32.17
CA PHE A 56 59.96 7.17 33.29
C PHE A 56 58.55 7.62 33.69
N CYS A 57 57.68 7.90 32.71
CA CYS A 57 56.28 8.22 33.00
C CYS A 57 55.53 7.04 33.64
N LEU A 58 55.73 5.83 33.14
CA LEU A 58 55.12 4.62 33.74
C LEU A 58 55.61 4.37 35.15
N ALA A 59 56.92 4.54 35.39
CA ALA A 59 57.49 4.38 36.73
C ALA A 59 56.92 5.40 37.72
N THR A 60 56.85 6.68 37.34
CA THR A 60 56.25 7.76 38.18
C THR A 60 54.77 7.47 38.46
N ALA A 61 53.99 7.00 37.48
CA ALA A 61 52.58 6.66 37.67
C ALA A 61 52.40 5.46 38.63
N MET A 62 53.28 4.45 38.56
CA MET A 62 53.11 3.20 39.31
C MET A 62 53.74 3.21 40.71
N PHE A 63 54.80 3.99 40.93
CA PHE A 63 55.56 3.94 42.18
C PHE A 63 55.40 5.17 43.08
N SER A 64 54.59 6.18 42.69
CA SER A 64 54.30 7.32 43.60
C SER A 64 52.82 7.31 44.02
N LEU A 65 52.57 7.79 45.27
CA LEU A 65 51.22 7.90 45.82
C LEU A 65 50.38 8.91 44.98
N GLN A 66 51.05 9.94 44.47
CA GLN A 66 50.46 10.96 43.63
C GLN A 66 50.11 10.37 42.23
N GLY A 67 51.00 9.50 41.72
CA GLY A 67 50.77 8.78 40.47
C GLY A 67 49.51 7.89 40.52
N TRP A 68 49.25 7.21 41.61
CA TRP A 68 48.02 6.42 41.80
C TRP A 68 46.75 7.27 41.79
N LYS A 69 46.78 8.45 42.43
CA LYS A 69 45.63 9.40 42.43
C LYS A 69 45.37 9.96 41.05
N THR A 70 46.42 10.40 40.35
CA THR A 70 46.29 10.93 38.97
C THR A 70 45.86 9.86 38.00
N THR A 71 46.37 8.61 38.12
CA THR A 71 45.91 7.49 37.25
C THR A 71 44.43 7.15 37.46
N SER A 72 43.98 7.11 38.72
CA SER A 72 42.57 6.89 39.02
C SER A 72 41.66 7.99 38.43
N PHE A 73 42.10 9.25 38.51
CA PHE A 73 41.37 10.38 37.95
C PHE A 73 41.31 10.32 36.39
N VAL A 74 42.44 10.04 35.74
CA VAL A 74 42.49 9.90 34.25
C VAL A 74 41.66 8.73 33.77
N LEU A 75 41.66 7.60 34.48
CA LEU A 75 40.81 6.45 34.15
C LEU A 75 39.31 6.76 34.30
N LEU A 76 38.94 7.54 35.34
CA LEU A 76 37.57 7.98 35.55
C LEU A 76 37.11 8.93 34.43
N LEU A 77 38.01 9.82 33.96
CA LEU A 77 37.78 10.72 32.85
C LEU A 77 37.57 9.95 31.52
N PHE A 78 38.40 8.95 31.24
CA PHE A 78 38.25 8.07 30.07
C PHE A 78 36.98 7.22 30.14
N ALA A 79 36.61 6.74 31.33
CA ALA A 79 35.35 6.01 31.52
C ALA A 79 34.13 6.92 31.27
N ALA A 80 34.16 8.16 31.77
CA ALA A 80 33.12 9.15 31.54
C ALA A 80 33.00 9.51 30.05
N LEU A 81 34.13 9.75 29.36
CA LEU A 81 34.18 10.03 27.93
C LEU A 81 33.65 8.83 27.10
N GLY A 82 34.07 7.62 27.49
CA GLY A 82 33.58 6.38 26.88
C GLY A 82 32.05 6.20 27.07
N ALA A 83 31.56 6.52 28.27
CA ALA A 83 30.12 6.49 28.55
C ALA A 83 29.34 7.50 27.68
N VAL A 84 29.85 8.71 27.49
CA VAL A 84 29.25 9.72 26.61
C VAL A 84 29.23 9.24 25.16
N ILE A 85 30.33 8.68 24.65
CA ILE A 85 30.43 8.16 23.28
C ILE A 85 29.47 7.00 23.10
N VAL A 86 29.38 6.06 24.06
CA VAL A 86 28.43 4.93 24.01
C VAL A 86 26.97 5.42 24.08
N PHE A 87 26.72 6.47 24.88
CA PHE A 87 25.38 7.05 25.01
C PHE A 87 24.97 7.81 23.74
N GLN A 88 25.89 8.55 23.13
CA GLN A 88 25.65 9.18 21.82
C GLN A 88 25.54 8.16 20.70
N GLY A 89 26.40 7.14 20.67
CA GLY A 89 26.34 6.07 19.65
C GLY A 89 25.07 5.21 19.73
N LYS A 90 24.42 5.12 20.90
CA LYS A 90 23.11 4.46 21.00
C LYS A 90 21.95 5.25 20.36
N GLN A 91 22.10 6.56 20.16
CA GLN A 91 21.10 7.36 19.45
C GLN A 91 21.18 7.18 17.92
N ASP A 92 22.33 6.77 17.38
CA ASP A 92 22.56 6.65 15.94
C ASP A 92 22.40 5.22 15.37
N THR A 93 21.96 4.25 16.18
CA THR A 93 21.81 2.85 15.74
C THR A 93 20.72 2.63 14.69
N LEU A 94 19.94 3.65 14.32
CA LEU A 94 18.95 3.63 13.25
C LEU A 94 19.40 4.38 12.00
N ALA A 95 20.58 5.00 12.00
CA ALA A 95 21.13 5.63 10.80
C ALA A 95 21.99 4.60 10.03
N GLY A 96 21.59 4.29 8.82
CA GLY A 96 22.30 3.34 7.96
C GLY A 96 21.79 3.39 6.53
N THR A 97 22.58 2.85 5.62
CA THR A 97 22.18 2.65 4.21
C THR A 97 22.08 1.16 3.96
N ASP A 98 20.90 0.69 3.58
CA ASP A 98 20.74 -0.63 2.99
C ASP A 98 20.97 -0.51 1.48
N THR A 99 22.17 -0.91 1.04
CA THR A 99 22.60 -0.78 -0.36
C THR A 99 21.90 -1.79 -1.27
N GLU A 100 21.42 -2.92 -0.75
CA GLU A 100 20.72 -3.93 -1.54
C GLU A 100 19.29 -3.47 -1.89
N ARG A 101 18.65 -2.74 -0.97
CA ARG A 101 17.27 -2.26 -1.14
C ARG A 101 17.17 -0.77 -1.44
N ASN A 102 18.31 -0.06 -1.51
CA ASN A 102 18.39 1.38 -1.72
C ASN A 102 17.57 2.21 -0.70
N PHE A 103 17.59 1.81 0.58
CA PHE A 103 16.96 2.53 1.67
C PHE A 103 17.96 3.30 2.50
N PHE A 104 17.59 4.53 2.88
CA PHE A 104 18.30 5.33 3.87
C PHE A 104 17.51 5.34 5.18
N TYR A 105 18.15 4.90 6.25
CA TYR A 105 17.60 5.05 7.60
C TYR A 105 18.11 6.35 8.21
N SER A 106 17.19 7.22 8.62
CA SER A 106 17.52 8.47 9.30
C SER A 106 16.97 8.45 10.72
N SER A 107 17.83 8.70 11.72
CA SER A 107 17.43 8.91 13.11
C SER A 107 16.82 10.30 13.36
N LEU A 108 16.95 11.22 12.39
CA LEU A 108 16.51 12.61 12.54
C LEU A 108 15.00 12.81 12.37
N GLY A 109 14.24 11.76 12.02
CA GLY A 109 12.80 11.86 11.82
C GLY A 109 12.38 12.79 10.67
N THR A 110 13.23 12.98 9.66
CA THR A 110 13.00 13.90 8.52
C THR A 110 11.67 13.64 7.81
N TYR A 111 11.23 12.39 7.79
CA TYR A 111 9.94 11.97 7.21
C TYR A 111 8.94 11.52 8.28
N GLY A 112 9.15 11.89 9.54
CA GLY A 112 8.39 11.44 10.69
C GLY A 112 9.04 10.26 11.40
N THR A 113 8.50 9.96 12.59
CA THR A 113 8.91 8.80 13.38
C THR A 113 7.71 7.90 13.61
N ALA A 114 7.94 6.59 13.62
CA ALA A 114 6.90 5.61 13.93
C ALA A 114 7.41 4.64 15.00
N GLY A 115 6.51 4.19 15.85
CA GLY A 115 6.76 3.19 16.87
C GLY A 115 5.49 2.42 17.19
N TYR A 116 5.64 1.31 17.91
CA TYR A 116 4.47 0.59 18.40
C TYR A 116 3.76 1.41 19.48
N MET A 117 2.44 1.46 19.40
CA MET A 117 1.60 2.14 20.37
C MET A 117 1.75 1.49 21.75
N PRO A 118 2.10 2.24 22.82
CA PRO A 118 2.15 1.69 24.16
C PRO A 118 0.77 1.31 24.68
N ASP A 119 0.68 0.31 25.57
CA ASP A 119 -0.59 -0.22 26.09
C ASP A 119 -1.51 0.86 26.67
N ARG A 120 -0.95 1.88 27.33
CA ARG A 120 -1.72 2.99 27.90
C ARG A 120 -2.41 3.85 26.84
N GLU A 121 -1.78 4.06 25.70
CA GLU A 121 -2.33 4.81 24.59
C GLU A 121 -3.32 3.94 23.82
N ARG A 122 -2.99 2.66 23.62
CA ARG A 122 -3.84 1.67 22.95
C ARG A 122 -5.23 1.60 23.60
N SER A 123 -5.28 1.52 24.93
CA SER A 123 -6.55 1.45 25.67
C SER A 123 -7.42 2.71 25.58
N GLN A 124 -6.89 3.84 25.08
CA GLN A 124 -7.66 5.08 24.87
C GLN A 124 -8.31 5.14 23.49
N VAL A 125 -7.76 4.41 22.50
CA VAL A 125 -8.19 4.49 21.10
C VAL A 125 -8.77 3.18 20.58
N LEU A 126 -8.40 2.05 21.17
CA LEU A 126 -8.90 0.71 20.83
C LEU A 126 -9.65 0.11 22.01
N LYS A 127 -10.61 -0.74 21.71
CA LYS A 127 -11.39 -1.48 22.71
C LYS A 127 -10.81 -2.87 22.91
N GLU A 128 -10.81 -3.34 24.15
CA GLU A 128 -10.36 -4.67 24.53
C GLU A 128 -11.53 -5.47 25.14
N ASP A 129 -11.91 -6.53 24.45
CA ASP A 129 -13.02 -7.41 24.85
C ASP A 129 -12.51 -8.84 25.08
N ARG A 130 -13.15 -9.61 25.92
CA ARG A 130 -12.76 -11.02 26.16
C ARG A 130 -13.38 -12.00 25.19
N GLN A 131 -14.48 -11.63 24.56
CA GLN A 131 -15.22 -12.52 23.67
C GLN A 131 -15.56 -11.79 22.37
N THR A 132 -15.46 -12.48 21.23
CA THR A 132 -15.79 -11.93 19.91
C THR A 132 -17.22 -11.43 19.82
N ARG A 133 -18.14 -12.02 20.57
CA ARG A 133 -19.56 -11.61 20.59
C ARG A 133 -19.79 -10.23 21.19
N ASP A 134 -18.87 -9.75 22.03
CA ASP A 134 -18.98 -8.45 22.71
C ASP A 134 -18.38 -7.31 21.87
N VAL A 135 -17.68 -7.64 20.78
CA VAL A 135 -17.06 -6.65 19.88
C VAL A 135 -18.13 -6.06 18.95
N ASP A 136 -18.29 -4.75 19.00
CA ASP A 136 -19.18 -3.97 18.13
C ASP A 136 -18.46 -3.32 16.93
N GLY A 137 -17.14 -3.27 16.97
CA GLY A 137 -16.27 -2.66 15.98
C GLY A 137 -15.57 -3.65 15.03
N ILE A 138 -14.37 -3.30 14.59
CA ILE A 138 -13.56 -4.15 13.72
C ILE A 138 -12.49 -4.85 14.53
N ILE A 139 -12.46 -6.18 14.52
CA ILE A 139 -11.44 -6.98 15.18
C ILE A 139 -10.12 -6.81 14.44
N LEU A 140 -9.09 -6.34 15.15
CA LEU A 140 -7.75 -6.15 14.63
C LEU A 140 -6.82 -7.33 14.96
N GLY A 141 -7.04 -7.98 16.10
CA GLY A 141 -6.24 -9.11 16.54
C GLY A 141 -6.54 -9.52 17.97
N GLN A 142 -5.71 -10.42 18.51
CA GLN A 142 -5.77 -10.90 19.88
C GLN A 142 -4.47 -10.59 20.61
N ASP A 143 -4.56 -10.03 21.80
CA ASP A 143 -3.42 -9.89 22.70
C ASP A 143 -3.24 -11.19 23.48
N LEU A 144 -2.18 -11.93 23.13
CA LEU A 144 -1.90 -13.22 23.75
C LEU A 144 -1.49 -13.13 25.23
N LYS A 145 -1.02 -11.96 25.68
CA LYS A 145 -0.60 -11.75 27.07
C LYS A 145 -1.79 -11.65 28.01
N TRP A 146 -2.85 -10.98 27.55
CA TRP A 146 -4.05 -10.72 28.36
C TRP A 146 -5.25 -11.53 27.93
N ASP A 147 -5.12 -12.34 26.87
CA ASP A 147 -6.18 -13.11 26.23
C ASP A 147 -7.40 -12.23 25.89
N THR A 148 -7.12 -11.03 25.36
CA THR A 148 -8.14 -10.05 24.99
C THR A 148 -8.16 -9.84 23.49
N ILE A 149 -9.34 -9.56 22.96
CA ILE A 149 -9.56 -9.21 21.55
C ILE A 149 -9.45 -7.70 21.42
N ILE A 150 -8.54 -7.26 20.58
CA ILE A 150 -8.34 -5.84 20.28
C ILE A 150 -9.19 -5.47 19.08
N SER A 151 -10.01 -4.45 19.24
CA SER A 151 -10.90 -3.96 18.17
C SER A 151 -10.84 -2.44 18.00
N LEU A 152 -11.09 -2.00 16.77
CA LEU A 152 -11.38 -0.61 16.46
C LEU A 152 -12.86 -0.36 16.75
N PRO A 153 -13.22 0.50 17.70
CA PRO A 153 -14.62 0.76 18.07
C PRO A 153 -15.45 1.31 16.90
N LYS A 154 -16.75 1.05 16.91
CA LYS A 154 -17.66 1.55 15.87
C LYS A 154 -17.71 3.09 15.80
N ASP A 155 -17.61 3.75 16.95
CA ASP A 155 -17.61 5.21 17.14
C ASP A 155 -16.20 5.84 17.15
N SER A 156 -15.18 5.07 16.73
CA SER A 156 -13.79 5.55 16.67
C SER A 156 -13.65 6.79 15.79
N ARG A 157 -12.84 7.73 16.25
CA ARG A 157 -12.41 8.90 15.44
C ARG A 157 -11.29 8.57 14.45
N LEU A 158 -10.68 7.39 14.54
CA LEU A 158 -9.72 6.91 13.58
C LEU A 158 -10.41 6.50 12.29
N ASN A 159 -9.71 6.64 11.15
CA ASN A 159 -10.23 6.12 9.90
C ASN A 159 -10.33 4.57 9.96
N ARG A 160 -11.19 4.00 9.14
CA ARG A 160 -11.44 2.55 9.09
C ARG A 160 -10.60 1.83 8.04
N ASN A 161 -9.59 2.50 7.47
CA ASN A 161 -8.68 1.89 6.51
C ASN A 161 -7.69 0.99 7.24
N ILE A 162 -7.64 -0.27 6.86
CA ILE A 162 -6.79 -1.29 7.49
C ILE A 162 -5.90 -1.91 6.43
N ALA A 163 -4.59 -1.87 6.66
CA ALA A 163 -3.60 -2.56 5.85
C ALA A 163 -3.13 -3.82 6.58
N VAL A 164 -3.29 -4.98 5.95
CA VAL A 164 -2.84 -6.28 6.48
C VAL A 164 -1.68 -6.79 5.65
N CYS A 165 -0.49 -6.77 6.24
CA CYS A 165 0.74 -7.22 5.59
C CYS A 165 1.16 -8.60 6.12
N GLY A 166 1.63 -9.46 5.22
CA GLY A 166 2.14 -10.79 5.58
C GLY A 166 2.70 -11.51 4.37
N SER A 167 3.66 -12.41 4.59
CA SER A 167 4.23 -13.26 3.55
C SER A 167 3.18 -14.19 2.92
N GLN A 168 3.53 -14.83 1.83
CA GLN A 168 2.71 -15.89 1.24
C GLN A 168 2.52 -17.02 2.27
N GLY A 169 1.30 -17.57 2.36
CA GLY A 169 0.97 -18.61 3.34
C GLY A 169 0.76 -18.12 4.78
N SER A 170 0.87 -16.83 5.08
CA SER A 170 0.65 -16.28 6.44
C SER A 170 -0.82 -16.20 6.87
N MET A 171 -1.72 -16.87 6.15
CA MET A 171 -3.15 -16.96 6.44
C MET A 171 -3.92 -15.62 6.44
N LYS A 172 -3.47 -14.58 5.72
CA LYS A 172 -4.15 -13.27 5.67
C LYS A 172 -5.64 -13.37 5.37
N SER A 173 -6.01 -14.13 4.32
CA SER A 173 -7.41 -14.33 3.94
C SER A 173 -8.20 -15.03 5.04
N ARG A 174 -7.62 -16.07 5.65
CA ARG A 174 -8.29 -16.86 6.70
C ARG A 174 -8.38 -16.11 8.02
N ALA A 175 -7.30 -15.44 8.43
CA ALA A 175 -7.24 -14.79 9.73
C ALA A 175 -7.94 -13.41 9.74
N PHE A 176 -7.97 -12.70 8.61
CA PHE A 176 -8.53 -11.35 8.57
C PHE A 176 -9.72 -11.23 7.61
N ALA A 177 -9.56 -11.50 6.29
CA ALA A 177 -10.60 -11.22 5.31
C ALA A 177 -11.91 -11.97 5.59
N ARG A 178 -11.86 -13.29 5.82
CA ARG A 178 -13.06 -14.09 6.17
C ARG A 178 -13.70 -13.64 7.49
N ASN A 179 -12.88 -13.33 8.50
CA ASN A 179 -13.39 -12.80 9.76
C ASN A 179 -14.05 -11.44 9.58
N MET A 180 -13.52 -10.59 8.71
CA MET A 180 -14.13 -9.30 8.39
C MET A 180 -15.49 -9.46 7.72
N ILE A 181 -15.63 -10.41 6.78
CA ILE A 181 -16.92 -10.75 6.16
C ILE A 181 -17.94 -11.16 7.23
N LEU A 182 -17.57 -12.07 8.15
CA LEU A 182 -18.46 -12.51 9.24
C LEU A 182 -18.85 -11.36 10.18
N GLN A 183 -17.93 -10.44 10.44
CA GLN A 183 -18.21 -9.24 11.22
C GLN A 183 -19.18 -8.28 10.49
N CYS A 184 -19.03 -8.10 9.17
CA CYS A 184 -19.97 -7.31 8.37
C CYS A 184 -21.38 -7.93 8.40
N VAL A 185 -21.47 -9.26 8.27
CA VAL A 185 -22.75 -9.98 8.38
C VAL A 185 -23.40 -9.74 9.73
N ARG A 186 -22.63 -9.82 10.81
CA ARG A 186 -23.12 -9.59 12.16
C ARG A 186 -23.65 -8.17 12.39
N ARG A 187 -23.01 -7.17 11.74
CA ARG A 187 -23.44 -5.78 11.80
C ARG A 187 -24.52 -5.43 10.78
N GLY A 188 -24.85 -6.36 9.85
CA GLY A 188 -25.79 -6.11 8.76
C GLY A 188 -25.27 -5.12 7.73
N GLU A 189 -23.95 -4.99 7.56
CA GLU A 189 -23.31 -4.07 6.61
C GLU A 189 -23.23 -4.72 5.23
N SER A 190 -23.49 -3.94 4.17
CA SER A 190 -23.19 -4.35 2.81
C SER A 190 -21.67 -4.36 2.58
N MET A 191 -21.21 -5.16 1.63
CA MET A 191 -19.78 -5.31 1.36
C MET A 191 -19.48 -5.43 -0.12
N PHE A 192 -18.32 -4.91 -0.50
CA PHE A 192 -17.71 -5.12 -1.80
C PHE A 192 -16.33 -5.74 -1.59
N LEU A 193 -16.02 -6.79 -2.35
CA LEU A 193 -14.77 -7.54 -2.23
C LEU A 193 -14.11 -7.68 -3.60
N THR A 194 -12.82 -7.38 -3.67
CA THR A 194 -11.97 -7.86 -4.78
C THR A 194 -11.38 -9.20 -4.38
N ASP A 195 -11.60 -10.21 -5.21
CA ASP A 195 -11.23 -11.60 -4.91
C ASP A 195 -10.42 -12.22 -6.05
N PRO A 196 -9.06 -12.05 -6.02
CA PRO A 196 -8.21 -12.46 -7.15
C PRO A 196 -8.18 -13.97 -7.43
N LYS A 197 -8.74 -14.79 -6.56
CA LYS A 197 -8.71 -16.26 -6.66
C LYS A 197 -10.07 -16.92 -6.54
N SER A 198 -11.14 -16.16 -6.41
CA SER A 198 -12.49 -16.68 -6.12
C SER A 198 -12.64 -17.39 -4.77
N GLU A 199 -11.57 -17.42 -3.94
CA GLU A 199 -11.58 -18.14 -2.65
C GLU A 199 -12.61 -17.57 -1.68
N LEU A 200 -12.78 -16.25 -1.63
CA LEU A 200 -13.72 -15.60 -0.71
C LEU A 200 -15.16 -15.84 -1.15
N TYR A 201 -15.43 -15.77 -2.45
CA TYR A 201 -16.74 -16.07 -3.01
C TYR A 201 -17.12 -17.53 -2.75
N GLU A 202 -16.27 -18.49 -3.12
CA GLU A 202 -16.51 -19.90 -2.96
C GLU A 202 -16.77 -20.30 -1.48
N ASP A 203 -16.02 -19.71 -0.56
CA ASP A 203 -16.14 -20.01 0.87
C ASP A 203 -17.33 -19.35 1.55
N THR A 204 -17.82 -18.20 1.05
CA THR A 204 -18.76 -17.38 1.84
C THR A 204 -20.10 -17.11 1.14
N ALA A 205 -20.21 -17.25 -0.19
CA ALA A 205 -21.40 -16.87 -0.94
C ALA A 205 -22.67 -17.61 -0.49
N ALA A 206 -22.57 -18.93 -0.23
CA ALA A 206 -23.70 -19.71 0.26
C ALA A 206 -24.20 -19.23 1.63
N TYR A 207 -23.24 -19.04 2.56
CA TYR A 207 -23.54 -18.52 3.89
C TYR A 207 -24.16 -17.12 3.84
N LEU A 208 -23.64 -16.22 3.00
CA LEU A 208 -24.18 -14.88 2.83
C LEU A 208 -25.62 -14.89 2.31
N LYS A 209 -25.93 -15.75 1.35
CA LYS A 209 -27.33 -15.96 0.88
C LYS A 209 -28.25 -16.46 1.98
N GLU A 210 -27.80 -17.40 2.81
CA GLU A 210 -28.54 -17.88 3.99
C GLU A 210 -28.79 -16.77 5.03
N GLN A 211 -27.87 -15.79 5.14
CA GLN A 211 -28.01 -14.63 6.02
C GLN A 211 -28.85 -13.49 5.39
N GLY A 212 -29.47 -13.73 4.23
CA GLY A 212 -30.36 -12.80 3.55
C GLY A 212 -29.65 -11.69 2.79
N TYR A 213 -28.43 -11.93 2.33
CA TYR A 213 -27.70 -11.01 1.45
C TYR A 213 -28.05 -11.26 0.00
N THR A 214 -28.23 -10.19 -0.78
CA THR A 214 -28.15 -10.24 -2.23
C THR A 214 -26.69 -10.37 -2.64
N VAL A 215 -26.31 -11.56 -3.13
CA VAL A 215 -24.93 -11.88 -3.53
C VAL A 215 -24.81 -11.80 -5.03
N ARG A 216 -23.86 -10.98 -5.52
CA ARG A 216 -23.53 -10.85 -6.95
C ARG A 216 -22.04 -11.05 -7.18
N GLN A 217 -21.70 -11.61 -8.36
CA GLN A 217 -20.31 -11.79 -8.76
C GLN A 217 -20.06 -11.15 -10.13
N TRP A 218 -19.15 -10.21 -10.19
CA TRP A 218 -18.54 -9.71 -11.41
C TRP A 218 -17.28 -10.54 -11.67
N ASN A 219 -17.45 -11.66 -12.40
CA ASN A 219 -16.41 -12.68 -12.54
C ASN A 219 -15.68 -12.55 -13.86
N LEU A 220 -14.47 -11.97 -13.82
CA LEU A 220 -13.62 -11.75 -14.99
C LEU A 220 -12.62 -12.89 -15.24
N ILE A 221 -12.60 -13.92 -14.39
CA ILE A 221 -11.85 -15.16 -14.65
C ILE A 221 -12.72 -16.14 -15.43
N SER A 222 -13.95 -16.35 -14.97
CA SER A 222 -14.91 -17.26 -15.59
C SER A 222 -16.15 -16.50 -16.03
N LEU A 223 -16.08 -15.92 -17.22
CA LEU A 223 -17.13 -15.03 -17.77
C LEU A 223 -18.50 -15.70 -17.85
N ASP A 224 -18.54 -17.03 -18.04
CA ASP A 224 -19.81 -17.79 -18.09
C ASP A 224 -20.56 -17.82 -16.74
N HIS A 225 -19.87 -17.57 -15.63
CA HIS A 225 -20.45 -17.54 -14.29
C HIS A 225 -20.64 -16.11 -13.77
N SER A 226 -20.28 -15.09 -14.57
CA SER A 226 -20.44 -13.70 -14.17
C SER A 226 -21.90 -13.28 -14.23
N ASP A 227 -22.38 -12.55 -13.21
CA ASP A 227 -23.55 -11.70 -13.37
C ASP A 227 -23.24 -10.59 -14.38
N ALA A 228 -24.24 -10.08 -15.07
CA ALA A 228 -24.09 -9.06 -16.09
C ALA A 228 -24.16 -7.65 -15.49
N TRP A 229 -23.40 -6.74 -16.11
CA TRP A 229 -23.40 -5.32 -15.78
C TRP A 229 -23.14 -4.47 -17.03
N ASP A 230 -24.15 -3.72 -17.46
CA ASP A 230 -24.01 -2.77 -18.57
C ASP A 230 -23.31 -1.50 -18.10
N CYS A 231 -22.02 -1.41 -18.42
CA CYS A 231 -21.20 -0.26 -18.04
C CYS A 231 -21.58 1.02 -18.79
N LEU A 232 -22.15 0.92 -20.00
CA LEU A 232 -22.55 2.09 -20.77
C LEU A 232 -23.84 2.71 -20.23
N ALA A 233 -24.75 1.92 -19.67
CA ALA A 233 -25.97 2.45 -19.03
C ALA A 233 -25.66 3.37 -17.84
N GLU A 234 -24.50 3.23 -17.23
CA GLU A 234 -24.10 4.01 -16.05
C GLU A 234 -23.71 5.47 -16.34
N ILE A 235 -23.57 5.86 -17.61
CA ILE A 235 -23.16 7.23 -17.97
C ILE A 235 -24.23 8.32 -17.71
N ASP A 236 -25.42 7.95 -17.23
CA ASP A 236 -26.50 8.86 -16.84
C ASP A 236 -26.85 9.91 -17.92
N GLY A 237 -27.13 9.47 -19.13
CA GLY A 237 -27.43 10.38 -20.24
C GLY A 237 -26.24 11.22 -20.71
N GLY A 238 -25.04 10.86 -20.30
CA GLY A 238 -23.79 11.57 -20.63
C GLY A 238 -23.18 12.34 -19.45
N GLY A 239 -23.82 12.40 -18.29
CA GLY A 239 -23.29 13.10 -17.11
C GLY A 239 -22.01 12.48 -16.53
N LEU A 240 -21.77 11.20 -16.78
CA LEU A 240 -20.57 10.47 -16.35
C LEU A 240 -19.70 9.99 -17.52
N ILE A 241 -19.95 10.46 -18.74
CA ILE A 241 -19.20 10.01 -19.93
C ILE A 241 -17.70 10.34 -19.82
N ASP A 242 -17.35 11.49 -19.28
CA ASP A 242 -15.94 11.89 -19.12
C ASP A 242 -15.21 10.95 -18.15
N THR A 243 -15.87 10.55 -17.06
CA THR A 243 -15.33 9.55 -16.13
C THR A 243 -15.18 8.19 -16.80
N PHE A 244 -16.19 7.75 -17.56
CA PHE A 244 -16.15 6.49 -18.30
C PHE A 244 -14.94 6.43 -19.24
N VAL A 245 -14.79 7.45 -20.08
CA VAL A 245 -13.73 7.52 -21.07
C VAL A 245 -12.35 7.64 -20.42
N ASP A 246 -12.20 8.46 -19.37
CA ASP A 246 -10.95 8.61 -18.63
C ASP A 246 -10.51 7.29 -18.00
N VAL A 247 -11.43 6.56 -17.36
CA VAL A 247 -11.12 5.24 -16.77
C VAL A 247 -10.70 4.25 -17.85
N VAL A 248 -11.40 4.16 -18.98
CA VAL A 248 -11.05 3.23 -20.06
C VAL A 248 -9.68 3.55 -20.64
N ILE A 249 -9.41 4.79 -21.01
CA ILE A 249 -8.15 5.16 -21.67
C ILE A 249 -6.97 5.05 -20.72
N ARG A 250 -7.07 5.55 -19.48
CA ARG A 250 -5.94 5.50 -18.52
C ARG A 250 -5.58 4.09 -18.09
N ASN A 251 -6.55 3.18 -17.98
CA ASN A 251 -6.27 1.81 -17.56
C ASN A 251 -5.87 0.88 -18.73
N THR A 252 -5.84 1.42 -19.94
CA THR A 252 -5.33 0.70 -21.14
C THR A 252 -4.05 1.34 -21.69
N THR A 253 -3.42 2.26 -20.96
CA THR A 253 -2.22 3.01 -21.38
C THR A 253 -1.09 2.79 -20.41
N ASP A 254 0.09 2.36 -20.90
CA ASP A 254 1.31 2.27 -20.09
C ASP A 254 1.92 3.63 -19.79
N LYS A 255 1.93 4.52 -20.80
CA LYS A 255 2.45 5.88 -20.71
C LYS A 255 1.50 6.85 -21.39
N PHE A 256 0.89 7.73 -20.61
CA PHE A 256 -0.07 8.71 -21.11
C PHE A 256 0.62 9.75 -22.00
N ASP A 257 0.21 9.82 -23.28
CA ASP A 257 0.56 10.88 -24.22
C ASP A 257 -0.63 11.82 -24.40
N HIS A 258 -0.53 13.02 -23.86
CA HIS A 258 -1.62 13.99 -23.82
C HIS A 258 -2.28 14.26 -25.18
N PHE A 259 -1.53 14.19 -26.26
CA PHE A 259 -2.09 14.49 -27.59
C PHE A 259 -2.84 13.29 -28.18
N TYR A 260 -2.22 12.10 -28.18
CA TYR A 260 -2.83 10.90 -28.74
C TYR A 260 -3.98 10.41 -27.87
N ASP A 261 -3.76 10.27 -26.57
CA ASP A 261 -4.78 9.76 -25.66
C ASP A 261 -6.02 10.67 -25.60
N ASN A 262 -5.85 12.01 -25.63
CA ASN A 262 -6.99 12.92 -25.69
C ASN A 262 -7.77 12.79 -27.01
N THR A 263 -7.09 12.55 -28.14
CA THR A 263 -7.78 12.31 -29.42
C THR A 263 -8.60 11.02 -29.40
N GLU A 264 -8.06 9.97 -28.79
CA GLU A 264 -8.78 8.70 -28.58
C GLU A 264 -9.94 8.87 -27.58
N MET A 265 -9.77 9.66 -26.52
CA MET A 265 -10.83 10.01 -25.57
C MET A 265 -11.98 10.74 -26.26
N ASP A 266 -11.70 11.71 -27.11
CA ASP A 266 -12.73 12.45 -27.86
C ASP A 266 -13.49 11.51 -28.82
N LEU A 267 -12.79 10.60 -29.49
CA LEU A 267 -13.42 9.61 -30.36
C LEU A 267 -14.31 8.65 -29.56
N LEU A 268 -13.78 8.06 -28.49
CA LEU A 268 -14.53 7.13 -27.62
C LEU A 268 -15.77 7.80 -27.03
N LYS A 269 -15.64 9.03 -26.55
CA LYS A 269 -16.74 9.84 -26.04
C LYS A 269 -17.83 10.05 -27.10
N ALA A 270 -17.43 10.38 -28.32
CA ALA A 270 -18.37 10.55 -29.44
C ALA A 270 -19.12 9.26 -29.76
N LEU A 271 -18.40 8.13 -29.86
CA LEU A 271 -19.00 6.81 -30.17
C LEU A 271 -19.99 6.37 -29.09
N CYS A 272 -19.58 6.45 -27.81
CA CYS A 272 -20.45 6.06 -26.69
C CYS A 272 -21.70 6.93 -26.61
N LEU A 273 -21.57 8.26 -26.75
CA LEU A 273 -22.72 9.17 -26.75
C LEU A 273 -23.64 8.95 -27.96
N TYR A 274 -23.06 8.62 -29.12
CA TYR A 274 -23.85 8.29 -30.31
C TYR A 274 -24.69 7.03 -30.09
N VAL A 275 -24.06 5.94 -29.63
CA VAL A 275 -24.78 4.68 -29.36
C VAL A 275 -25.83 4.88 -28.28
N TYR A 276 -25.51 5.61 -27.20
CA TYR A 276 -26.46 5.85 -26.13
C TYR A 276 -27.70 6.63 -26.55
N HIS A 277 -27.60 7.60 -27.48
CA HIS A 277 -28.70 8.46 -27.87
C HIS A 277 -29.43 7.99 -29.14
N GLU A 278 -28.74 7.35 -30.08
CA GLU A 278 -29.30 7.03 -31.39
C GLU A 278 -29.73 5.56 -31.56
N TYR A 279 -29.24 4.66 -30.70
CA TYR A 279 -29.57 3.25 -30.75
C TYR A 279 -30.80 2.93 -29.89
N GLU A 280 -31.53 1.89 -30.26
CA GLU A 280 -32.59 1.31 -29.44
C GLU A 280 -32.01 0.81 -28.09
N GLU A 281 -32.79 0.82 -27.01
CA GLU A 281 -32.36 0.51 -25.66
C GLU A 281 -31.58 -0.81 -25.54
N GLU A 282 -32.07 -1.84 -26.26
CA GLU A 282 -31.43 -3.18 -26.28
C GLU A 282 -30.04 -3.18 -26.92
N ASN A 283 -29.71 -2.19 -27.73
CA ASN A 283 -28.46 -2.05 -28.46
C ASN A 283 -27.57 -0.92 -27.93
N ARG A 284 -27.92 -0.29 -26.80
CA ARG A 284 -27.12 0.77 -26.14
C ARG A 284 -25.99 0.20 -25.33
N THR A 285 -25.12 -0.58 -25.97
CA THR A 285 -24.05 -1.30 -25.26
C THR A 285 -22.67 -0.80 -25.65
N PHE A 286 -21.69 -1.02 -24.76
CA PHE A 286 -20.30 -0.67 -25.05
C PHE A 286 -19.74 -1.47 -26.23
N ALA A 287 -20.24 -2.71 -26.42
CA ALA A 287 -19.88 -3.54 -27.56
C ALA A 287 -20.34 -2.92 -28.90
N GLU A 288 -21.51 -2.26 -28.95
CA GLU A 288 -21.98 -1.58 -30.16
C GLU A 288 -21.13 -0.34 -30.47
N ALA A 289 -20.64 0.39 -29.47
CA ALA A 289 -19.68 1.48 -29.68
C ALA A 289 -18.37 0.95 -30.30
N TYR A 290 -17.89 -0.19 -29.85
CA TYR A 290 -16.75 -0.88 -30.46
C TYR A 290 -17.04 -1.33 -31.90
N LYS A 291 -18.18 -1.97 -32.16
CA LYS A 291 -18.58 -2.41 -33.50
C LYS A 291 -18.73 -1.24 -34.48
N LEU A 292 -19.26 -0.11 -34.01
CA LEU A 292 -19.32 1.13 -34.79
C LEU A 292 -17.94 1.60 -35.22
N LEU A 293 -16.96 1.53 -34.31
CA LEU A 293 -15.57 1.91 -34.59
C LEU A 293 -14.90 1.03 -35.64
N ILE A 294 -15.05 -0.31 -35.52
CA ILE A 294 -14.29 -1.24 -36.36
C ILE A 294 -14.96 -1.55 -37.71
N ASN A 295 -16.29 -1.43 -37.81
CA ASN A 295 -17.03 -1.78 -39.03
C ASN A 295 -17.21 -0.61 -40.00
N GLN A 296 -16.94 0.63 -39.58
CA GLN A 296 -17.06 1.81 -40.38
C GLN A 296 -15.73 2.33 -40.88
N SER A 297 -15.66 2.80 -42.13
CA SER A 297 -14.50 3.58 -42.57
C SER A 297 -14.50 4.98 -41.92
N LEU A 298 -13.37 5.66 -41.93
CA LEU A 298 -13.27 7.01 -41.40
C LEU A 298 -14.24 7.98 -42.10
N GLU A 299 -14.36 7.87 -43.41
CA GLU A 299 -15.28 8.66 -44.23
C GLU A 299 -16.77 8.37 -43.88
N ALA A 300 -17.07 7.10 -43.56
CA ALA A 300 -18.42 6.70 -43.14
C ALA A 300 -18.74 7.26 -41.76
N LEU A 301 -17.77 7.22 -40.81
CA LEU A 301 -17.90 7.88 -39.49
C LEU A 301 -18.11 9.37 -39.66
N ASP A 302 -17.27 10.07 -40.44
CA ASP A 302 -17.43 11.49 -40.73
C ASP A 302 -18.84 11.78 -41.24
N GLY A 303 -19.35 10.96 -42.20
CA GLY A 303 -20.71 11.10 -42.74
C GLY A 303 -21.83 10.88 -41.72
N ILE A 304 -21.66 9.94 -40.77
CA ILE A 304 -22.61 9.70 -39.67
C ILE A 304 -22.70 10.92 -38.75
N PHE A 305 -21.56 11.36 -38.23
CA PHE A 305 -21.52 12.46 -37.28
C PHE A 305 -21.83 13.82 -37.92
N ASP A 306 -21.58 14.01 -39.21
CA ASP A 306 -21.92 15.26 -39.90
C ASP A 306 -23.43 15.46 -40.05
N ARG A 307 -24.20 14.40 -40.15
CA ARG A 307 -25.68 14.43 -40.25
C ARG A 307 -26.35 14.79 -38.92
N LEU A 308 -25.64 14.63 -37.79
CA LEU A 308 -26.18 14.97 -36.47
C LEU A 308 -26.41 16.47 -36.32
N PRO A 309 -27.47 16.89 -35.63
CA PRO A 309 -27.71 18.27 -35.30
C PRO A 309 -26.58 18.82 -34.40
N THR A 310 -26.36 20.12 -34.47
CA THR A 310 -25.27 20.76 -33.68
C THR A 310 -25.47 20.64 -32.17
N SER A 311 -26.72 20.46 -31.72
CA SER A 311 -27.09 20.24 -30.31
C SER A 311 -26.88 18.82 -29.83
N HIS A 312 -26.56 17.85 -30.71
CA HIS A 312 -26.39 16.47 -30.33
C HIS A 312 -25.12 16.29 -29.49
N PRO A 313 -25.17 15.60 -28.30
CA PRO A 313 -24.06 15.47 -27.38
C PRO A 313 -22.79 14.89 -28.01
N ALA A 314 -22.91 13.92 -28.91
CA ALA A 314 -21.78 13.29 -29.61
C ALA A 314 -21.07 14.21 -30.61
N LYS A 315 -21.75 15.27 -31.10
CA LYS A 315 -21.21 16.14 -32.16
C LYS A 315 -19.98 16.94 -31.75
N GLY A 316 -19.97 17.43 -30.50
CA GLY A 316 -18.84 18.21 -29.97
C GLY A 316 -17.54 17.41 -29.90
N PRO A 317 -17.52 16.28 -29.17
CA PRO A 317 -16.35 15.38 -29.09
C PRO A 317 -15.88 14.94 -30.48
N TYR A 318 -16.80 14.52 -31.36
CA TYR A 318 -16.39 14.13 -32.71
C TYR A 318 -15.72 15.24 -33.50
N ARG A 319 -16.20 16.49 -33.37
CA ARG A 319 -15.55 17.66 -34.01
C ARG A 319 -14.14 17.89 -33.50
N LEU A 320 -13.85 17.66 -32.21
CA LEU A 320 -12.50 17.75 -31.66
C LEU A 320 -11.59 16.68 -32.27
N PHE A 321 -12.03 15.43 -32.24
CA PHE A 321 -11.34 14.32 -32.93
C PHE A 321 -11.09 14.63 -34.41
N SER A 322 -12.12 15.10 -35.13
CA SER A 322 -12.06 15.37 -36.57
C SER A 322 -11.02 16.44 -36.93
N LYS A 323 -10.76 17.42 -36.05
CA LYS A 323 -9.71 18.45 -36.27
C LYS A 323 -8.28 17.91 -36.17
N ALA A 324 -8.08 16.76 -35.57
CA ALA A 324 -6.78 16.12 -35.44
C ALA A 324 -6.39 15.34 -36.73
N GLU A 325 -6.51 15.94 -37.90
CA GLU A 325 -6.38 15.29 -39.21
C GLU A 325 -5.14 14.40 -39.39
N LYS A 326 -3.99 14.83 -38.84
CA LYS A 326 -2.73 14.10 -38.97
C LYS A 326 -2.68 12.78 -38.20
N VAL A 327 -3.52 12.62 -37.20
CA VAL A 327 -3.48 11.48 -36.27
C VAL A 327 -4.78 10.68 -36.21
N LYS A 328 -5.84 11.08 -36.91
CA LYS A 328 -7.14 10.39 -36.94
C LYS A 328 -7.02 8.88 -37.15
N GLY A 329 -6.25 8.46 -38.17
CA GLY A 329 -6.07 7.04 -38.47
C GLY A 329 -5.38 6.28 -37.34
N ASN A 330 -4.39 6.91 -36.70
CA ASN A 330 -3.69 6.31 -35.58
C ASN A 330 -4.59 6.21 -34.35
N ALA A 331 -5.42 7.23 -34.09
CA ALA A 331 -6.38 7.20 -32.97
C ALA A 331 -7.46 6.13 -33.15
N VAL A 332 -7.96 5.92 -34.37
CA VAL A 332 -8.89 4.82 -34.66
C VAL A 332 -8.24 3.46 -34.41
N LEU A 333 -7.01 3.24 -34.89
CA LEU A 333 -6.26 2.01 -34.67
C LEU A 333 -5.92 1.82 -33.17
N GLY A 334 -5.46 2.85 -32.50
CA GLY A 334 -5.12 2.82 -31.08
C GLY A 334 -6.33 2.47 -30.24
N LEU A 335 -7.44 3.18 -30.43
CA LEU A 335 -8.68 2.91 -29.72
C LEU A 335 -9.22 1.49 -30.04
N GLY A 336 -9.17 1.05 -31.30
CA GLY A 336 -9.57 -0.30 -31.70
C GLY A 336 -8.75 -1.38 -30.99
N THR A 337 -7.44 -1.15 -30.81
CA THR A 337 -6.56 -2.06 -30.07
C THR A 337 -6.89 -2.09 -28.57
N ARG A 338 -7.13 -0.92 -27.96
CA ARG A 338 -7.50 -0.82 -26.53
C ARG A 338 -8.82 -1.53 -26.23
N LEU A 339 -9.77 -1.44 -27.14
CA LEU A 339 -11.11 -2.02 -26.99
C LEU A 339 -11.22 -3.44 -27.55
N GLN A 340 -10.12 -4.09 -27.94
CA GLN A 340 -10.15 -5.44 -28.54
C GLN A 340 -10.79 -6.50 -27.60
N ILE A 341 -10.83 -6.26 -26.28
CA ILE A 341 -11.53 -7.13 -25.34
C ILE A 341 -13.01 -7.30 -25.71
N MET A 342 -13.62 -6.31 -26.38
CA MET A 342 -15.00 -6.35 -26.86
C MET A 342 -15.20 -7.27 -28.06
N GLN A 343 -14.14 -7.88 -28.60
CA GLN A 343 -14.29 -8.97 -29.61
C GLN A 343 -14.76 -10.30 -28.98
N ASN A 344 -14.56 -10.47 -27.68
CA ASN A 344 -14.98 -11.66 -26.97
C ASN A 344 -16.49 -11.62 -26.74
N GLU A 345 -17.22 -12.57 -27.36
CA GLU A 345 -18.69 -12.68 -27.26
C GLU A 345 -19.18 -12.79 -25.79
N LYS A 346 -18.40 -13.44 -24.91
CA LYS A 346 -18.76 -13.55 -23.50
C LYS A 346 -18.66 -12.20 -22.79
N VAL A 347 -17.65 -11.39 -23.14
CA VAL A 347 -17.52 -10.02 -22.63
C VAL A 347 -18.69 -9.17 -23.12
N GLN A 348 -19.02 -9.25 -24.42
CA GLN A 348 -20.18 -8.55 -24.95
C GLN A 348 -21.45 -8.93 -24.20
N LYS A 349 -21.65 -10.23 -23.92
CA LYS A 349 -22.83 -10.73 -23.21
C LYS A 349 -22.94 -10.15 -21.81
N ILE A 350 -21.87 -10.24 -20.98
CA ILE A 350 -21.92 -9.76 -19.61
C ILE A 350 -21.98 -8.23 -19.46
N THR A 351 -21.69 -7.50 -20.57
CA THR A 351 -21.74 -6.02 -20.61
C THR A 351 -22.94 -5.49 -21.39
N SER A 352 -23.92 -6.34 -21.77
CA SER A 352 -25.06 -5.94 -22.60
C SER A 352 -26.36 -5.69 -21.83
N TYR A 353 -26.42 -6.08 -20.57
CA TYR A 353 -27.56 -5.85 -19.66
C TYR A 353 -27.07 -5.83 -18.22
N SER A 354 -27.93 -5.43 -17.28
CA SER A 354 -27.54 -5.33 -15.87
C SER A 354 -28.38 -6.24 -14.98
N GLU A 355 -27.71 -7.16 -14.28
CA GLU A 355 -28.20 -7.91 -13.13
C GLU A 355 -27.67 -7.29 -11.81
N ILE A 356 -26.61 -6.46 -11.92
CA ILE A 356 -25.98 -5.79 -10.80
C ILE A 356 -26.45 -4.33 -10.76
N ASP A 357 -27.23 -3.95 -9.73
CA ASP A 357 -27.56 -2.56 -9.43
C ASP A 357 -26.49 -1.98 -8.49
N LEU A 358 -25.72 -1.00 -8.98
CA LEU A 358 -24.65 -0.36 -8.22
C LEU A 358 -25.13 0.43 -6.99
N THR A 359 -26.42 0.78 -6.91
CA THR A 359 -27.01 1.49 -5.78
C THR A 359 -27.62 0.58 -4.73
N LEU A 360 -27.82 -0.69 -5.04
CA LEU A 360 -28.46 -1.67 -4.16
C LEU A 360 -27.78 -1.83 -2.79
N PRO A 361 -26.42 -1.81 -2.69
CA PRO A 361 -25.75 -1.91 -1.41
C PRO A 361 -26.08 -0.78 -0.42
N GLY A 362 -26.58 0.35 -0.91
CA GLY A 362 -27.09 1.44 -0.08
C GLY A 362 -28.55 1.28 0.36
N LYS A 363 -29.29 0.32 -0.22
CA LYS A 363 -30.72 0.09 0.02
C LYS A 363 -30.98 -1.15 0.86
N GLU A 364 -30.20 -2.22 0.64
CA GLU A 364 -30.35 -3.50 1.30
C GLU A 364 -29.01 -4.20 1.54
N LYS A 365 -29.02 -5.33 2.24
CA LYS A 365 -27.81 -6.11 2.51
C LYS A 365 -27.31 -6.77 1.25
N CYS A 366 -26.16 -6.31 0.76
CA CYS A 366 -25.52 -6.81 -0.45
C CYS A 366 -24.09 -7.26 -0.19
N ALA A 367 -23.68 -8.28 -0.93
CA ALA A 367 -22.27 -8.70 -1.01
C ALA A 367 -21.89 -8.84 -2.48
N TYR A 368 -21.07 -7.91 -2.98
CA TYR A 368 -20.60 -7.92 -4.35
C TYR A 368 -19.14 -8.38 -4.40
N PHE A 369 -18.89 -9.34 -5.26
CA PHE A 369 -17.55 -9.90 -5.49
C PHE A 369 -17.08 -9.53 -6.89
N CYS A 370 -15.97 -8.81 -6.97
CA CYS A 370 -15.24 -8.58 -8.20
C CYS A 370 -14.10 -9.59 -8.29
N ILE A 371 -14.28 -10.62 -9.09
CA ILE A 371 -13.33 -11.72 -9.22
C ILE A 371 -12.42 -11.43 -10.41
N THR A 372 -11.14 -11.12 -10.13
CA THR A 372 -10.11 -10.78 -11.11
C THR A 372 -8.97 -11.79 -11.08
N SER A 373 -8.11 -11.81 -12.10
CA SER A 373 -6.92 -12.66 -12.10
C SER A 373 -5.72 -11.91 -11.50
N ASP A 374 -4.90 -12.61 -10.71
CA ASP A 374 -3.59 -12.12 -10.26
C ASP A 374 -2.47 -12.40 -11.28
N GLN A 375 -2.78 -13.10 -12.38
CA GLN A 375 -1.83 -13.53 -13.42
C GLN A 375 -2.08 -12.87 -14.77
N ASP A 376 -3.30 -12.40 -15.02
CA ASP A 376 -3.74 -11.87 -16.31
C ASP A 376 -4.52 -10.58 -16.12
N SER A 377 -3.99 -9.48 -16.65
CA SER A 377 -4.56 -8.13 -16.56
C SER A 377 -5.50 -7.77 -17.72
N THR A 378 -5.83 -8.73 -18.60
CA THR A 378 -6.62 -8.46 -19.82
C THR A 378 -7.95 -7.75 -19.53
N TYR A 379 -8.61 -8.12 -18.44
CA TYR A 379 -9.90 -7.56 -18.05
C TYR A 379 -9.88 -6.54 -16.92
N ASP A 380 -8.69 -6.09 -16.50
CA ASP A 380 -8.54 -5.14 -15.38
C ASP A 380 -9.25 -3.81 -15.62
N VAL A 381 -9.36 -3.39 -16.89
CA VAL A 381 -10.12 -2.19 -17.27
C VAL A 381 -11.59 -2.32 -16.86
N LEU A 382 -12.20 -3.49 -17.04
CA LEU A 382 -13.60 -3.74 -16.67
C LEU A 382 -13.77 -3.77 -15.14
N ALA A 383 -12.80 -4.36 -14.42
CA ALA A 383 -12.78 -4.33 -12.96
C ALA A 383 -12.67 -2.90 -12.43
N THR A 384 -11.73 -2.11 -12.98
CA THR A 384 -11.52 -0.72 -12.57
C THR A 384 -12.73 0.15 -12.87
N LEU A 385 -13.35 -0.07 -14.03
CA LEU A 385 -14.58 0.62 -14.43
C LEU A 385 -15.71 0.31 -13.44
N PHE A 386 -15.91 -0.96 -13.11
CA PHE A 386 -16.92 -1.40 -12.13
C PHE A 386 -16.70 -0.74 -10.75
N VAL A 387 -15.49 -0.80 -10.21
CA VAL A 387 -15.17 -0.19 -8.90
C VAL A 387 -15.39 1.32 -8.91
N SER A 388 -14.95 2.00 -9.99
CA SER A 388 -15.08 3.45 -10.12
C SER A 388 -16.56 3.88 -10.12
N PHE A 389 -17.39 3.20 -10.92
CA PHE A 389 -18.82 3.51 -10.98
C PHE A 389 -19.55 3.12 -9.70
N LEU A 390 -19.21 1.98 -9.10
CA LEU A 390 -19.78 1.59 -7.80
C LEU A 390 -19.55 2.66 -6.73
N CYS A 391 -18.32 3.15 -6.60
CA CYS A 391 -18.00 4.21 -5.65
C CYS A 391 -18.76 5.51 -5.94
N ILE A 392 -18.80 5.95 -7.21
CA ILE A 392 -19.49 7.19 -7.59
C ILE A 392 -20.99 7.08 -7.35
N LYS A 393 -21.61 5.97 -7.77
CA LYS A 393 -23.07 5.77 -7.66
C LYS A 393 -23.49 5.64 -6.19
N LEU A 394 -22.73 4.93 -5.36
CA LEU A 394 -23.04 4.81 -3.92
C LEU A 394 -22.91 6.15 -3.19
N VAL A 395 -21.88 6.95 -3.49
CA VAL A 395 -21.74 8.29 -2.90
C VAL A 395 -22.87 9.18 -3.33
N ARG A 396 -23.21 9.25 -4.62
CA ARG A 396 -24.33 10.04 -5.12
C ARG A 396 -25.66 9.57 -4.52
N PHE A 397 -25.84 8.27 -4.38
CA PHE A 397 -27.04 7.71 -3.72
C PHE A 397 -27.11 8.16 -2.27
N ALA A 398 -26.02 8.04 -1.50
CA ALA A 398 -25.96 8.49 -0.11
C ALA A 398 -26.23 9.99 0.00
N ASP A 399 -25.69 10.82 -0.92
CA ASP A 399 -25.90 12.26 -0.98
C ASP A 399 -27.35 12.65 -1.27
N SER A 400 -28.11 11.81 -1.94
CA SER A 400 -29.52 12.01 -2.26
C SER A 400 -30.47 11.67 -1.11
N GLN A 401 -29.99 10.99 -0.05
CA GLN A 401 -30.82 10.60 1.07
C GLN A 401 -31.04 11.77 2.05
N PRO A 402 -32.28 11.94 2.59
CA PRO A 402 -32.60 13.05 3.48
C PRO A 402 -31.95 12.98 4.87
N ASP A 403 -31.59 11.78 5.32
CA ASP A 403 -31.02 11.53 6.66
C ASP A 403 -29.48 11.38 6.58
N ARG A 404 -28.80 12.48 6.42
CA ARG A 404 -27.34 12.57 6.46
C ARG A 404 -26.77 12.65 7.86
#